data_698095fc3de46f17846ec496e6c17fed
#
_entry.id   698095fc3de46f17846ec496e6c17fed
#
_cell.length_a   1.000
_cell.length_b   1.000
_cell.length_c   1.000
_cell.angle_alpha   90.00
_cell.angle_beta   90.00
_cell.angle_gamma   90.00
#
_symmetry.space_group_name_H-M   'P 1'
#
loop_
_entity.id
_entity.type
_entity.pdbx_description
1 polymer ?
#
loop_
_entity_poly.entity_id
_entity_poly.type
_entity_poly.pdbx_seq_one_letter_code
_entity_poly.pdbx_strand_id
1 'polypeptide(L)'
;AYEVENSGTCIRRGCVYNVKETASKIKRLILKLENKLGGTKIGQVYVGLGGQSLRSIEHTVCKVLGTEGVVTEEIIDSLYQECKDYRPDMLTVLDVVSPSYFLDDKPESNPVGVPCSRIEARYKLIVGRPSLKLNIVNSISEQAKIEIAGILVSPLALGDVVLSDNEKDLGCALIGFGAGVTTISVYKGGKLASLSVVPFGGNLITKDITNLRVVESEAERLKITYGSAKADRDNDMTIQVSLADGMGLREIKLAELNGVIEARMDEILENVYARLEATGLMSVLGAGIVITGGGAALKNLPAVMSERLKMEVRYSAVRKGVVASGDLVVASLSLIHISEPTRPISIS
;
A
#
# COMPACT_ATOMS: atom_id res chain seq x y z
N ALA A 1 -9.07 5.29 -19.77
CA ALA A 1 -7.94 6.20 -20.02
C ALA A 1 -6.97 6.14 -18.85
N TYR A 2 -5.69 6.26 -19.11
CA TYR A 2 -4.62 6.17 -18.10
C TYR A 2 -3.59 7.28 -18.35
N GLU A 3 -3.14 7.93 -17.26
CA GLU A 3 -2.08 8.93 -17.28
C GLU A 3 -1.23 8.85 -16.01
N VAL A 4 0.04 9.16 -16.14
CA VAL A 4 0.99 9.27 -15.05
C VAL A 4 1.61 10.66 -15.05
N GLU A 5 1.74 11.24 -13.88
CA GLU A 5 2.48 12.48 -13.67
C GLU A 5 3.58 12.25 -12.63
N ASN A 6 4.80 12.66 -12.94
CA ASN A 6 5.89 12.52 -12.00
C ASN A 6 5.65 13.42 -10.77
N SER A 7 5.59 12.82 -9.59
CA SER A 7 5.39 13.54 -8.33
C SER A 7 6.57 14.46 -7.98
N GLY A 8 7.77 14.17 -8.48
CA GLY A 8 8.98 14.89 -8.09
C GLY A 8 9.18 14.89 -6.57
N THR A 9 9.39 16.08 -6.00
CA THR A 9 9.60 16.23 -4.55
C THR A 9 8.33 16.55 -3.76
N CYS A 10 7.18 16.76 -4.43
CA CYS A 10 5.95 17.18 -3.76
C CYS A 10 5.27 16.05 -2.96
N ILE A 11 5.58 14.79 -3.27
CA ILE A 11 5.18 13.62 -2.49
C ILE A 11 6.44 12.91 -1.99
N ARG A 12 6.53 12.69 -0.68
CA ARG A 12 7.65 12.03 -0.04
C ARG A 12 7.17 10.90 0.86
N ARG A 13 7.72 9.69 0.69
CA ARG A 13 7.35 8.51 1.48
C ARG A 13 5.84 8.29 1.54
N GLY A 14 5.18 8.44 0.38
CA GLY A 14 3.73 8.30 0.25
C GLY A 14 2.89 9.43 0.86
N CYS A 15 3.51 10.52 1.34
CA CYS A 15 2.81 11.66 1.95
C CYS A 15 2.91 12.89 1.08
N VAL A 16 1.82 13.63 0.93
CA VAL A 16 1.82 14.95 0.30
C VAL A 16 2.64 15.90 1.18
N TYR A 17 3.76 16.37 0.63
CA TYR A 17 4.70 17.30 1.28
C TYR A 17 4.43 18.74 0.87
N ASN A 18 4.24 18.98 -0.45
CA ASN A 18 3.92 20.30 -1.00
C ASN A 18 2.51 20.29 -1.61
N VAL A 19 1.55 20.84 -0.87
CA VAL A 19 0.12 20.87 -1.24
C VAL A 19 -0.11 21.61 -2.56
N LYS A 20 0.50 22.78 -2.76
CA LYS A 20 0.30 23.60 -3.95
C LYS A 20 0.88 22.96 -5.22
N GLU A 21 2.08 22.42 -5.12
CA GLU A 21 2.71 21.71 -6.23
C GLU A 21 1.94 20.46 -6.60
N THR A 22 1.51 19.67 -5.59
CA THR A 22 0.68 18.49 -5.79
C THR A 22 -0.62 18.84 -6.51
N ALA A 23 -1.32 19.90 -6.07
CA ALA A 23 -2.54 20.37 -6.71
C ALA A 23 -2.32 20.76 -8.18
N SER A 24 -1.22 21.43 -8.48
CA SER A 24 -0.88 21.81 -9.87
C SER A 24 -0.65 20.60 -10.77
N LYS A 25 0.03 19.55 -10.24
CA LYS A 25 0.24 18.29 -10.95
C LYS A 25 -1.07 17.54 -11.16
N ILE A 26 -1.94 17.52 -10.15
CA ILE A 26 -3.27 16.90 -10.24
C ILE A 26 -4.10 17.59 -11.33
N LYS A 27 -4.17 18.92 -11.37
CA LYS A 27 -4.88 19.66 -12.41
C LYS A 27 -4.38 19.30 -13.81
N ARG A 28 -3.06 19.23 -13.99
CA ARG A 28 -2.44 18.85 -15.27
C ARG A 28 -2.78 17.40 -15.66
N LEU A 29 -2.76 16.49 -14.69
CA LEU A 29 -3.12 15.08 -14.89
C LEU A 29 -4.60 14.95 -15.32
N ILE A 30 -5.51 15.62 -14.63
CA ILE A 30 -6.94 15.65 -14.94
C ILE A 30 -7.16 16.19 -16.36
N LEU A 31 -6.52 17.30 -16.70
CA LEU A 31 -6.64 17.89 -18.05
C LEU A 31 -6.19 16.92 -19.15
N LYS A 32 -5.08 16.21 -18.93
CA LYS A 32 -4.61 15.17 -19.87
C LYS A 32 -5.64 14.04 -20.03
N LEU A 33 -6.24 13.59 -18.92
CA LEU A 33 -7.26 12.56 -18.93
C LEU A 33 -8.55 13.01 -19.61
N GLU A 34 -9.04 14.22 -19.31
CA GLU A 34 -10.20 14.81 -19.96
C GLU A 34 -10.00 14.91 -21.49
N ASN A 35 -8.81 15.30 -21.93
CA ASN A 35 -8.48 15.35 -23.37
C ASN A 35 -8.52 13.95 -24.00
N LYS A 36 -8.02 12.92 -23.31
CA LYS A 36 -8.10 11.52 -23.78
C LYS A 36 -9.53 10.97 -23.78
N LEU A 37 -10.40 11.50 -22.95
CA LEU A 37 -11.82 11.16 -22.88
C LEU A 37 -12.70 12.01 -23.80
N GLY A 38 -12.13 12.63 -24.82
CA GLY A 38 -12.87 13.47 -25.79
C GLY A 38 -13.44 14.74 -25.19
N GLY A 39 -12.85 15.28 -24.13
CA GLY A 39 -13.29 16.50 -23.46
C GLY A 39 -14.29 16.31 -22.33
N THR A 40 -14.63 15.07 -22.00
CA THR A 40 -15.51 14.76 -20.84
C THR A 40 -14.90 15.27 -19.56
N LYS A 41 -15.65 16.08 -18.79
CA LYS A 41 -15.17 16.67 -17.55
C LYS A 41 -15.17 15.67 -16.39
N ILE A 42 -14.07 15.68 -15.62
CA ILE A 42 -13.88 14.88 -14.41
C ILE A 42 -14.18 15.76 -13.21
N GLY A 43 -15.37 15.60 -12.59
CA GLY A 43 -15.79 16.39 -11.42
C GLY A 43 -15.43 15.75 -10.11
N GLN A 44 -15.34 14.41 -10.06
CA GLN A 44 -15.13 13.64 -8.84
C GLN A 44 -14.00 12.62 -9.00
N VAL A 45 -13.30 12.33 -7.88
CA VAL A 45 -12.21 11.35 -7.85
C VAL A 45 -12.25 10.49 -6.59
N TYR A 46 -11.89 9.23 -6.71
CA TYR A 46 -11.51 8.39 -5.57
C TYR A 46 -10.01 8.50 -5.34
N VAL A 47 -9.60 8.55 -4.07
CA VAL A 47 -8.20 8.79 -3.70
C VAL A 47 -7.68 7.63 -2.87
N GLY A 48 -6.58 7.03 -3.30
CA GLY A 48 -5.83 6.09 -2.50
C GLY A 48 -4.96 6.81 -1.46
N LEU A 49 -5.19 6.51 -0.18
CA LEU A 49 -4.43 7.04 0.94
C LEU A 49 -3.35 6.05 1.36
N GLY A 50 -2.10 6.49 1.37
CA GLY A 50 -0.95 5.76 1.87
C GLY A 50 0.00 6.68 2.63
N GLY A 51 1.16 6.16 3.05
CA GLY A 51 2.22 6.95 3.65
C GLY A 51 2.88 6.30 4.85
N GLN A 52 4.06 6.81 5.19
CA GLN A 52 4.98 6.19 6.17
C GLN A 52 4.44 6.04 7.59
N SER A 53 3.42 6.82 7.98
CA SER A 53 2.84 6.76 9.34
C SER A 53 1.63 5.82 9.43
N LEU A 54 1.23 5.22 8.32
CA LEU A 54 0.08 4.30 8.26
C LEU A 54 0.41 3.00 8.99
N ARG A 55 -0.48 2.59 9.90
CA ARG A 55 -0.39 1.31 10.61
C ARG A 55 -1.74 0.88 11.16
N SER A 56 -1.88 -0.39 11.50
CA SER A 56 -3.01 -0.87 12.27
C SER A 56 -2.70 -0.90 13.77
N ILE A 57 -3.70 -0.64 14.58
CA ILE A 57 -3.71 -0.89 16.02
C ILE A 57 -4.96 -1.70 16.36
N GLU A 58 -4.89 -2.51 17.41
CA GLU A 58 -6.08 -3.17 17.94
C GLU A 58 -6.78 -2.25 18.93
N HIS A 59 -8.09 -2.20 18.86
CA HIS A 59 -8.94 -1.48 19.80
C HIS A 59 -10.14 -2.33 20.18
N THR A 60 -10.43 -2.39 21.45
CA THR A 60 -11.52 -3.18 22.01
C THR A 60 -12.56 -2.26 22.62
N VAL A 61 -13.79 -2.47 22.25
CA VAL A 61 -14.96 -1.78 22.81
C VAL A 61 -15.94 -2.81 23.37
N CYS A 62 -16.62 -2.46 24.47
CA CYS A 62 -17.51 -3.37 25.17
C CYS A 62 -18.82 -2.69 25.49
N LYS A 63 -19.92 -3.46 25.49
CA LYS A 63 -21.23 -3.00 25.91
C LYS A 63 -21.91 -4.02 26.80
N VAL A 64 -22.46 -3.58 27.92
CA VAL A 64 -23.27 -4.42 28.81
C VAL A 64 -24.72 -4.28 28.40
N LEU A 65 -25.40 -5.39 28.13
CA LEU A 65 -26.78 -5.43 27.67
C LEU A 65 -27.77 -5.85 28.77
N GLY A 66 -27.26 -6.38 29.89
CA GLY A 66 -28.08 -6.93 30.98
C GLY A 66 -28.50 -8.39 30.73
N THR A 67 -29.23 -8.96 31.67
CA THR A 67 -29.52 -10.40 31.71
C THR A 67 -30.45 -10.93 30.58
N GLU A 68 -31.20 -10.06 29.93
CA GLU A 68 -32.13 -10.38 28.84
C GLU A 68 -31.74 -9.64 27.55
N GLY A 69 -30.53 -9.15 27.46
CA GLY A 69 -30.07 -8.38 26.31
C GLY A 69 -29.88 -9.25 25.06
N VAL A 70 -30.30 -8.75 23.92
CA VAL A 70 -30.08 -9.34 22.61
C VAL A 70 -29.27 -8.38 21.77
N VAL A 71 -28.26 -8.87 21.06
CA VAL A 71 -27.44 -8.03 20.17
C VAL A 71 -28.28 -7.59 18.98
N THR A 72 -28.38 -6.29 18.76
CA THR A 72 -29.04 -5.68 17.59
C THR A 72 -28.03 -5.04 16.66
N GLU A 73 -28.46 -4.72 15.43
CA GLU A 73 -27.61 -3.98 14.47
C GLU A 73 -27.20 -2.61 15.02
N GLU A 74 -28.09 -1.92 15.74
CA GLU A 74 -27.79 -0.62 16.35
C GLU A 74 -26.68 -0.72 17.42
N ILE A 75 -26.60 -1.86 18.12
CA ILE A 75 -25.51 -2.13 19.06
C ILE A 75 -24.19 -2.28 18.30
N ILE A 76 -24.19 -3.05 17.21
CA ILE A 76 -22.99 -3.22 16.35
C ILE A 76 -22.55 -1.88 15.77
N ASP A 77 -23.49 -1.11 15.22
CA ASP A 77 -23.21 0.23 14.68
C ASP A 77 -22.66 1.18 15.75
N SER A 78 -23.21 1.12 16.97
CA SER A 78 -22.73 1.92 18.09
C SER A 78 -21.28 1.57 18.47
N LEU A 79 -20.92 0.27 18.50
CA LEU A 79 -19.55 -0.17 18.77
C LEU A 79 -18.59 0.26 17.65
N TYR A 80 -19.04 0.20 16.41
CA TYR A 80 -18.27 0.68 15.25
C TYR A 80 -18.03 2.18 15.30
N GLN A 81 -19.06 2.99 15.62
CA GLN A 81 -18.94 4.45 15.74
C GLN A 81 -18.00 4.83 16.90
N GLU A 82 -18.07 4.15 18.03
CA GLU A 82 -17.16 4.36 19.14
C GLU A 82 -15.69 4.19 18.71
N CYS A 83 -15.40 3.12 17.93
CA CYS A 83 -14.08 2.92 17.34
C CYS A 83 -13.69 4.03 16.37
N LYS A 84 -14.62 4.51 15.55
CA LYS A 84 -14.39 5.56 14.55
C LYS A 84 -14.13 6.92 15.22
N ASP A 85 -14.77 7.16 16.36
CA ASP A 85 -14.60 8.38 17.14
C ASP A 85 -13.41 8.32 18.09
N TYR A 86 -12.78 7.18 18.23
CA TYR A 86 -11.57 7.03 19.04
C TYR A 86 -10.46 7.97 18.57
N ARG A 87 -9.76 8.59 19.51
CA ARG A 87 -8.68 9.57 19.23
C ARG A 87 -7.38 9.08 19.86
N PRO A 88 -6.61 8.24 19.13
CA PRO A 88 -5.30 7.83 19.61
C PRO A 88 -4.34 9.03 19.63
N ASP A 89 -3.41 9.05 20.59
CA ASP A 89 -2.44 10.13 20.74
C ASP A 89 -1.69 10.43 19.45
N MET A 90 -1.71 11.69 19.00
CA MET A 90 -1.04 12.22 17.80
C MET A 90 -1.43 11.54 16.46
N LEU A 91 -2.43 10.67 16.48
CA LEU A 91 -2.91 9.95 15.31
C LEU A 91 -4.40 10.20 15.07
N THR A 92 -4.87 9.85 13.90
CA THR A 92 -6.29 9.83 13.56
C THR A 92 -6.67 8.46 13.03
N VAL A 93 -7.88 8.01 13.32
CA VAL A 93 -8.47 6.83 12.73
C VAL A 93 -8.85 7.18 11.29
N LEU A 94 -8.34 6.39 10.36
CA LEU A 94 -8.55 6.54 8.92
C LEU A 94 -9.58 5.53 8.42
N ASP A 95 -9.60 4.34 9.04
CA ASP A 95 -10.54 3.27 8.73
C ASP A 95 -10.68 2.33 9.94
N VAL A 96 -11.80 1.58 9.99
CA VAL A 96 -12.12 0.60 11.05
C VAL A 96 -12.48 -0.71 10.37
N VAL A 97 -11.69 -1.74 10.57
CA VAL A 97 -11.82 -2.99 9.84
C VAL A 97 -11.73 -4.23 10.75
N SER A 98 -12.05 -5.37 10.18
CA SER A 98 -11.81 -6.70 10.76
C SER A 98 -12.41 -6.91 12.16
N PRO A 99 -13.73 -6.70 12.34
CA PRO A 99 -14.38 -6.94 13.62
C PRO A 99 -14.26 -8.42 14.05
N SER A 100 -14.04 -8.62 15.33
CA SER A 100 -14.17 -9.91 15.98
C SER A 100 -15.00 -9.73 17.24
N TYR A 101 -16.11 -10.46 17.33
CA TYR A 101 -17.07 -10.31 18.41
C TYR A 101 -16.93 -11.44 19.43
N PHE A 102 -17.16 -11.11 20.69
CA PHE A 102 -17.18 -12.02 21.80
C PHE A 102 -18.44 -11.72 22.63
N LEU A 103 -19.27 -12.73 22.82
CA LEU A 103 -20.48 -12.68 23.63
C LEU A 103 -20.24 -13.48 24.90
N ASP A 104 -20.31 -12.81 26.07
CA ASP A 104 -19.97 -13.43 27.37
C ASP A 104 -18.66 -14.24 27.29
N ASP A 105 -17.61 -13.59 26.71
CA ASP A 105 -16.25 -14.09 26.51
C ASP A 105 -16.13 -15.26 25.48
N LYS A 106 -17.20 -15.61 24.76
CA LYS A 106 -17.17 -16.63 23.70
C LYS A 106 -17.14 -15.98 22.32
N PRO A 107 -16.27 -16.42 21.41
CA PRO A 107 -16.21 -15.88 20.07
C PRO A 107 -17.51 -16.17 19.29
N GLU A 108 -18.02 -15.17 18.59
CA GLU A 108 -19.22 -15.27 17.77
C GLU A 108 -19.01 -14.55 16.42
N SER A 109 -19.28 -15.23 15.33
CA SER A 109 -19.10 -14.67 13.97
C SER A 109 -20.29 -13.83 13.53
N ASN A 110 -21.51 -14.21 13.95
CA ASN A 110 -22.75 -13.54 13.61
C ASN A 110 -23.50 -13.13 14.89
N PRO A 111 -23.10 -12.06 15.55
CA PRO A 111 -23.60 -11.72 16.88
C PRO A 111 -25.06 -11.21 16.88
N VAL A 112 -25.57 -10.67 15.76
CA VAL A 112 -26.91 -10.09 15.70
C VAL A 112 -27.99 -11.15 15.94
N GLY A 113 -28.90 -10.85 16.85
CA GLY A 113 -29.98 -11.75 17.26
C GLY A 113 -29.60 -12.74 18.39
N VAL A 114 -28.34 -12.77 18.83
CA VAL A 114 -27.88 -13.67 19.88
C VAL A 114 -28.05 -13.00 21.25
N PRO A 115 -28.65 -13.69 22.24
CA PRO A 115 -28.76 -13.17 23.60
C PRO A 115 -27.43 -13.25 24.33
N CYS A 116 -27.05 -12.17 25.03
CA CYS A 116 -25.86 -12.12 25.86
C CYS A 116 -25.96 -10.99 26.91
N SER A 117 -25.23 -11.13 28.00
CA SER A 117 -25.15 -10.08 29.02
C SER A 117 -24.15 -8.99 28.65
N ARG A 118 -23.10 -9.35 27.89
CA ARG A 118 -22.02 -8.47 27.46
C ARG A 118 -21.55 -8.82 26.07
N ILE A 119 -21.40 -7.80 25.24
CA ILE A 119 -20.71 -7.90 23.96
C ILE A 119 -19.38 -7.17 24.01
N GLU A 120 -18.33 -7.82 23.54
CA GLU A 120 -17.02 -7.23 23.28
C GLU A 120 -16.74 -7.30 21.78
N ALA A 121 -16.31 -6.19 21.18
CA ALA A 121 -15.89 -6.13 19.79
C ALA A 121 -14.43 -5.66 19.72
N ARG A 122 -13.60 -6.44 19.06
CA ARG A 122 -12.20 -6.11 18.76
C ARG A 122 -12.08 -5.73 17.30
N TYR A 123 -11.62 -4.51 17.05
CA TYR A 123 -11.43 -3.98 15.71
C TYR A 123 -9.95 -3.74 15.43
N LYS A 124 -9.58 -3.81 14.16
CA LYS A 124 -8.31 -3.23 13.68
C LYS A 124 -8.59 -1.81 13.18
N LEU A 125 -8.08 -0.83 13.92
CA LEU A 125 -8.12 0.58 13.50
C LEU A 125 -6.92 0.87 12.61
N ILE A 126 -7.17 1.37 11.42
CA ILE A 126 -6.12 1.89 10.56
C ILE A 126 -5.88 3.34 10.95
N VAL A 127 -4.69 3.62 11.42
CA VAL A 127 -4.34 4.95 11.95
C VAL A 127 -3.15 5.54 11.21
N GLY A 128 -3.07 6.86 11.23
CA GLY A 128 -1.95 7.60 10.67
C GLY A 128 -1.91 9.03 11.20
N ARG A 129 -0.86 9.77 10.85
CA ARG A 129 -0.80 11.19 11.22
C ARG A 129 -1.95 11.96 10.55
N PRO A 130 -2.57 12.93 11.23
CA PRO A 130 -3.68 13.71 10.67
C PRO A 130 -3.34 14.38 9.34
N SER A 131 -2.08 14.78 9.15
CA SER A 131 -1.59 15.38 7.90
C SER A 131 -1.72 14.47 6.66
N LEU A 132 -1.81 13.14 6.82
CA LEU A 132 -2.01 12.24 5.67
C LEU A 132 -3.30 12.59 4.92
N LYS A 133 -4.42 12.60 5.63
CA LYS A 133 -5.73 12.90 5.05
C LYS A 133 -5.87 14.40 4.74
N LEU A 134 -5.45 15.25 5.68
CA LEU A 134 -5.61 16.71 5.56
C LEU A 134 -4.90 17.26 4.32
N ASN A 135 -3.65 16.87 4.06
CA ASN A 135 -2.90 17.37 2.92
C ASN A 135 -3.46 16.87 1.58
N ILE A 136 -4.04 15.66 1.54
CA ILE A 136 -4.77 15.14 0.37
C ILE A 136 -5.99 16.01 0.10
N VAL A 137 -6.84 16.22 1.11
CA VAL A 137 -8.05 17.06 0.98
C VAL A 137 -7.68 18.47 0.55
N ASN A 138 -6.69 19.08 1.18
CA ASN A 138 -6.22 20.41 0.83
C ASN A 138 -5.69 20.49 -0.63
N SER A 139 -4.99 19.46 -1.10
CA SER A 139 -4.46 19.46 -2.48
C SER A 139 -5.55 19.29 -3.52
N ILE A 140 -6.52 18.40 -3.27
CA ILE A 140 -7.53 18.01 -4.26
C ILE A 140 -8.74 18.94 -4.16
N SER A 141 -9.38 19.01 -3.00
CA SER A 141 -10.62 19.78 -2.85
C SER A 141 -10.35 21.29 -2.77
N GLU A 142 -9.41 21.71 -1.92
CA GLU A 142 -9.20 23.14 -1.68
C GLU A 142 -8.40 23.82 -2.79
N GLN A 143 -7.32 23.21 -3.28
CA GLN A 143 -6.43 23.82 -4.26
C GLN A 143 -6.77 23.41 -5.70
N ALA A 144 -7.03 22.14 -5.97
CA ALA A 144 -7.38 21.70 -7.32
C ALA A 144 -8.85 21.93 -7.66
N LYS A 145 -9.73 22.10 -6.66
CA LYS A 145 -11.19 22.31 -6.82
C LYS A 145 -11.86 21.12 -7.49
N ILE A 146 -11.48 19.92 -7.08
CA ILE A 146 -12.04 18.65 -7.54
C ILE A 146 -12.70 17.97 -6.33
N GLU A 147 -13.89 17.43 -6.50
CA GLU A 147 -14.59 16.74 -5.44
C GLU A 147 -13.95 15.37 -5.16
N ILE A 148 -13.79 15.04 -3.88
CA ILE A 148 -13.36 13.71 -3.45
C ILE A 148 -14.60 12.87 -3.18
N ALA A 149 -14.90 11.93 -4.07
CA ALA A 149 -15.99 10.97 -3.91
C ALA A 149 -15.74 9.94 -2.79
N GLY A 150 -14.45 9.62 -2.53
CA GLY A 150 -14.06 8.73 -1.44
C GLY A 150 -12.55 8.67 -1.27
N ILE A 151 -12.14 8.32 -0.04
CA ILE A 151 -10.73 8.07 0.30
C ILE A 151 -10.63 6.62 0.76
N LEU A 152 -9.79 5.85 0.09
CA LEU A 152 -9.55 4.44 0.37
C LEU A 152 -8.13 4.26 0.92
N VAL A 153 -7.98 3.41 1.93
CA VAL A 153 -6.65 3.01 2.40
C VAL A 153 -6.01 2.10 1.35
N SER A 154 -5.03 2.62 0.61
CA SER A 154 -4.43 1.93 -0.56
C SER A 154 -3.99 0.49 -0.30
N PRO A 155 -3.30 0.14 0.82
CA PRO A 155 -2.92 -1.24 1.10
C PRO A 155 -4.11 -2.19 1.26
N LEU A 156 -5.25 -1.72 1.80
CA LEU A 156 -6.46 -2.54 1.95
C LEU A 156 -7.10 -2.79 0.59
N ALA A 157 -7.37 -1.71 -0.16
CA ALA A 157 -7.91 -1.82 -1.52
C ALA A 157 -7.06 -2.73 -2.42
N LEU A 158 -5.73 -2.66 -2.27
CA LEU A 158 -4.82 -3.55 -2.96
C LEU A 158 -5.03 -5.01 -2.57
N GLY A 159 -5.16 -5.31 -1.28
CA GLY A 159 -5.44 -6.65 -0.76
C GLY A 159 -6.74 -7.24 -1.34
N ASP A 160 -7.75 -6.40 -1.56
CA ASP A 160 -9.02 -6.84 -2.15
C ASP A 160 -8.92 -7.14 -3.65
N VAL A 161 -7.99 -6.49 -4.35
CA VAL A 161 -7.79 -6.70 -5.79
C VAL A 161 -6.88 -7.89 -6.08
N VAL A 162 -5.85 -8.15 -5.28
CA VAL A 162 -4.79 -9.13 -5.62
C VAL A 162 -4.80 -10.41 -4.81
N LEU A 163 -5.48 -10.43 -3.65
CA LEU A 163 -5.58 -11.63 -2.81
C LEU A 163 -6.93 -12.32 -2.98
N SER A 164 -6.92 -13.65 -2.99
CA SER A 164 -8.14 -14.44 -2.92
C SER A 164 -8.61 -14.59 -1.47
N ASP A 165 -9.90 -14.91 -1.29
CA ASP A 165 -10.47 -15.13 0.03
C ASP A 165 -9.80 -16.32 0.71
N ASN A 166 -9.49 -17.38 -0.07
CA ASN A 166 -8.75 -18.54 0.43
C ASN A 166 -7.36 -18.18 0.94
N GLU A 167 -6.63 -17.27 0.25
CA GLU A 167 -5.32 -16.82 0.73
C GLU A 167 -5.42 -15.99 2.00
N LYS A 168 -6.43 -15.10 2.08
CA LYS A 168 -6.70 -14.34 3.30
C LYS A 168 -7.08 -15.25 4.46
N ASP A 169 -7.83 -16.31 4.19
CA ASP A 169 -8.29 -17.28 5.20
C ASP A 169 -7.14 -18.16 5.69
N LEU A 170 -6.37 -18.77 4.78
CA LEU A 170 -5.19 -19.58 5.13
C LEU A 170 -4.11 -18.79 5.85
N GLY A 171 -4.08 -17.48 5.63
CA GLY A 171 -3.07 -16.57 6.12
C GLY A 171 -2.01 -16.27 5.06
N CYS A 172 -1.83 -14.99 4.76
CA CYS A 172 -0.83 -14.49 3.82
C CYS A 172 -0.31 -13.11 4.22
N ALA A 173 0.87 -12.77 3.71
CA ALA A 173 1.39 -11.41 3.77
C ALA A 173 1.40 -10.80 2.37
N LEU A 174 0.81 -9.61 2.22
CA LEU A 174 0.91 -8.80 1.02
C LEU A 174 1.93 -7.70 1.23
N ILE A 175 2.99 -7.70 0.41
CA ILE A 175 4.06 -6.72 0.49
C ILE A 175 4.05 -5.86 -0.77
N GLY A 176 3.75 -4.56 -0.60
CA GLY A 176 3.74 -3.58 -1.67
C GLY A 176 5.03 -2.77 -1.71
N PHE A 177 5.91 -3.06 -2.66
CA PHE A 177 7.15 -2.32 -2.87
C PHE A 177 6.89 -1.06 -3.72
N GLY A 178 6.63 0.06 -3.04
CA GLY A 178 6.43 1.35 -3.68
C GLY A 178 7.73 2.13 -3.93
N ALA A 179 7.59 3.30 -4.53
CA ALA A 179 8.73 4.20 -4.77
C ALA A 179 9.32 4.77 -3.46
N GLY A 180 8.47 5.23 -2.55
CA GLY A 180 8.90 5.90 -1.31
C GLY A 180 8.72 5.08 -0.03
N VAL A 181 7.90 4.02 -0.06
CA VAL A 181 7.58 3.18 1.09
C VAL A 181 7.36 1.73 0.64
N THR A 182 7.53 0.81 1.59
CA THR A 182 7.10 -0.58 1.44
C THR A 182 5.99 -0.85 2.45
N THR A 183 4.83 -1.31 1.97
CA THR A 183 3.67 -1.63 2.80
C THR A 183 3.61 -3.12 3.09
N ILE A 184 3.18 -3.50 4.27
CA ILE A 184 3.07 -4.88 4.72
C ILE A 184 1.68 -5.07 5.32
N SER A 185 0.83 -5.85 4.66
CA SER A 185 -0.50 -6.22 5.15
C SER A 185 -0.54 -7.72 5.40
N VAL A 186 -0.84 -8.12 6.63
CA VAL A 186 -0.93 -9.53 7.02
C VAL A 186 -2.40 -9.88 7.22
N TYR A 187 -2.83 -10.95 6.58
CA TYR A 187 -4.20 -11.47 6.67
C TYR A 187 -4.19 -12.85 7.34
N LYS A 188 -5.26 -13.15 8.09
CA LYS A 188 -5.50 -14.42 8.74
C LYS A 188 -6.99 -14.61 9.01
N GLY A 189 -7.53 -15.80 8.71
CA GLY A 189 -8.96 -16.09 8.90
C GLY A 189 -9.86 -15.11 8.15
N GLY A 190 -9.51 -14.76 6.90
CA GLY A 190 -10.25 -13.82 6.06
C GLY A 190 -10.12 -12.34 6.45
N LYS A 191 -9.45 -12.01 7.57
CA LYS A 191 -9.40 -10.67 8.17
C LYS A 191 -7.99 -10.09 8.13
N LEU A 192 -7.88 -8.75 8.07
CA LEU A 192 -6.62 -8.04 8.29
C LEU A 192 -6.18 -8.25 9.75
N ALA A 193 -5.03 -8.86 9.92
CA ALA A 193 -4.41 -9.07 11.23
C ALA A 193 -3.42 -7.94 11.58
N SER A 194 -2.67 -7.43 10.58
CA SER A 194 -1.72 -6.33 10.79
C SER A 194 -1.50 -5.53 9.51
N LEU A 195 -1.32 -4.24 9.66
CA LEU A 195 -0.84 -3.32 8.62
C LEU A 195 0.31 -2.50 9.18
N SER A 196 1.42 -2.48 8.47
CA SER A 196 2.58 -1.64 8.80
C SER A 196 3.25 -1.10 7.53
N VAL A 197 4.06 -0.06 7.70
CA VAL A 197 4.78 0.58 6.59
C VAL A 197 6.25 0.75 6.98
N VAL A 198 7.12 0.33 6.08
CA VAL A 198 8.56 0.60 6.13
C VAL A 198 8.82 1.86 5.29
N PRO A 199 9.50 2.90 5.84
CA PRO A 199 9.70 4.18 5.15
C PRO A 199 10.82 4.13 4.10
N PHE A 200 11.02 2.97 3.47
CA PHE A 200 11.99 2.68 2.42
C PHE A 200 11.28 2.13 1.19
N GLY A 201 11.75 2.48 0.00
CA GLY A 201 11.21 2.03 -1.26
C GLY A 201 12.20 2.22 -2.40
N GLY A 202 11.76 2.02 -3.64
CA GLY A 202 12.60 2.03 -4.84
C GLY A 202 13.41 3.30 -5.07
N ASN A 203 12.97 4.45 -4.55
CA ASN A 203 13.70 5.71 -4.67
C ASN A 203 15.05 5.70 -3.92
N LEU A 204 15.15 4.95 -2.84
CA LEU A 204 16.44 4.80 -2.14
C LEU A 204 17.44 4.01 -2.97
N ILE A 205 16.97 2.96 -3.65
CA ILE A 205 17.80 2.19 -4.60
C ILE A 205 18.30 3.12 -5.72
N THR A 206 17.40 3.91 -6.32
CA THR A 206 17.76 4.89 -7.35
C THR A 206 18.80 5.87 -6.85
N LYS A 207 18.62 6.39 -5.63
CA LYS A 207 19.58 7.30 -5.01
C LYS A 207 20.95 6.65 -4.79
N ASP A 208 21.01 5.39 -4.36
CA ASP A 208 22.29 4.71 -4.16
C ASP A 208 23.00 4.46 -5.48
N ILE A 209 22.26 4.17 -6.56
CA ILE A 209 22.84 4.03 -7.90
C ILE A 209 23.51 5.33 -8.37
N THR A 210 23.04 6.52 -7.92
CA THR A 210 23.71 7.78 -8.28
C THR A 210 25.16 7.86 -7.76
N ASN A 211 25.55 7.07 -6.75
CA ASN A 211 26.94 6.96 -6.30
C ASN A 211 27.88 6.40 -7.39
N LEU A 212 27.31 5.74 -8.41
CA LEU A 212 28.03 5.34 -9.63
C LEU A 212 28.28 6.52 -10.58
N ARG A 213 28.14 7.77 -10.12
CA ARG A 213 28.34 9.02 -10.86
C ARG A 213 27.41 9.18 -12.07
N VAL A 214 26.17 8.73 -11.94
CA VAL A 214 25.10 8.91 -12.91
C VAL A 214 24.04 9.86 -12.37
N VAL A 215 23.32 10.54 -13.23
CA VAL A 215 22.16 11.37 -12.82
C VAL A 215 20.98 10.50 -12.39
N GLU A 216 20.08 11.05 -11.59
CA GLU A 216 18.96 10.29 -10.99
C GLU A 216 18.05 9.64 -12.04
N SER A 217 17.80 10.34 -13.16
CA SER A 217 17.00 9.80 -14.27
C SER A 217 17.66 8.59 -14.94
N GLU A 218 18.98 8.62 -15.09
CA GLU A 218 19.76 7.49 -15.61
C GLU A 218 19.81 6.35 -14.59
N ALA A 219 20.01 6.67 -13.31
CA ALA A 219 19.95 5.67 -12.23
C ALA A 219 18.62 4.92 -12.19
N GLU A 220 17.50 5.65 -12.36
CA GLU A 220 16.17 5.03 -12.45
C GLU A 220 16.04 4.13 -13.68
N ARG A 221 16.52 4.60 -14.85
CA ARG A 221 16.54 3.80 -16.08
C ARG A 221 17.36 2.51 -15.91
N LEU A 222 18.54 2.60 -15.30
CA LEU A 222 19.42 1.46 -15.05
C LEU A 222 18.76 0.44 -14.11
N LYS A 223 18.14 0.91 -13.02
CA LYS A 223 17.40 0.08 -12.08
C LYS A 223 16.29 -0.70 -12.77
N ILE A 224 15.49 -0.02 -13.61
CA ILE A 224 14.34 -0.64 -14.29
C ILE A 224 14.81 -1.64 -15.34
N THR A 225 15.86 -1.32 -16.11
CA THR A 225 16.29 -2.12 -17.27
C THR A 225 17.16 -3.30 -16.86
N TYR A 226 18.08 -3.10 -15.95
CA TYR A 226 19.14 -4.05 -15.61
C TYR A 226 19.11 -4.54 -14.16
N GLY A 227 18.30 -3.89 -13.30
CA GLY A 227 18.30 -4.13 -11.88
C GLY A 227 17.92 -5.55 -11.48
N SER A 228 18.70 -6.10 -10.53
CA SER A 228 18.46 -7.40 -9.89
C SER A 228 18.66 -7.27 -8.38
N ALA A 229 17.79 -7.94 -7.62
CA ALA A 229 17.91 -8.05 -6.16
C ALA A 229 19.06 -8.98 -5.71
N LYS A 230 19.68 -9.69 -6.65
CA LYS A 230 20.86 -10.54 -6.43
C LYS A 230 21.91 -10.22 -7.48
N ALA A 231 23.10 -9.84 -7.04
CA ALA A 231 24.21 -9.60 -7.93
C ALA A 231 24.83 -10.93 -8.37
N ASP A 232 25.04 -11.06 -9.68
CA ASP A 232 25.89 -12.10 -10.25
C ASP A 232 27.30 -11.54 -10.35
N ARG A 233 28.16 -11.91 -9.41
CA ARG A 233 29.52 -11.38 -9.28
C ARG A 233 30.48 -11.90 -10.34
N ASP A 234 30.15 -13.01 -10.97
CA ASP A 234 30.94 -13.62 -12.04
C ASP A 234 30.56 -13.08 -13.43
N ASN A 235 29.56 -12.20 -13.48
CA ASN A 235 29.09 -11.58 -14.72
C ASN A 235 29.97 -10.39 -15.11
N ASP A 236 30.77 -10.56 -16.15
CA ASP A 236 31.65 -9.52 -16.70
C ASP A 236 30.94 -8.57 -17.69
N MET A 237 29.62 -8.66 -17.85
CA MET A 237 28.85 -7.77 -18.70
C MET A 237 29.03 -6.32 -18.29
N THR A 238 29.34 -5.45 -19.24
CA THR A 238 29.40 -4.00 -19.06
C THR A 238 28.19 -3.32 -19.72
N ILE A 239 27.75 -2.20 -19.15
CA ILE A 239 26.71 -1.35 -19.70
C ILE A 239 27.25 0.07 -19.84
N GLN A 240 26.89 0.73 -20.93
CA GLN A 240 27.22 2.14 -21.13
C GLN A 240 26.22 3.03 -20.39
N VAL A 241 26.73 4.00 -19.65
CA VAL A 241 25.98 4.96 -18.88
C VAL A 241 26.40 6.38 -19.19
N SER A 242 25.45 7.31 -19.20
CA SER A 242 25.74 8.72 -19.34
C SER A 242 26.27 9.30 -18.05
N LEU A 243 27.39 9.98 -18.09
CA LEU A 243 27.97 10.66 -16.92
C LEU A 243 27.10 11.84 -16.46
N ALA A 244 27.16 12.13 -15.17
CA ALA A 244 26.39 13.21 -14.55
C ALA A 244 26.75 14.61 -15.06
N ASP A 245 27.97 14.79 -15.58
CA ASP A 245 28.45 16.01 -16.19
C ASP A 245 28.01 16.20 -17.66
N GLY A 246 27.35 15.19 -18.24
CA GLY A 246 26.91 15.21 -19.64
C GLY A 246 28.04 15.13 -20.68
N MET A 247 29.29 14.96 -20.24
CA MET A 247 30.46 15.03 -21.13
C MET A 247 30.96 13.68 -21.67
N GLY A 248 30.20 12.59 -21.50
CA GLY A 248 30.63 11.33 -22.05
C GLY A 248 29.81 10.12 -21.63
N LEU A 249 30.21 9.00 -22.18
CA LEU A 249 29.73 7.67 -21.81
C LEU A 249 30.82 6.98 -20.98
N ARG A 250 30.40 6.26 -19.95
CA ARG A 250 31.27 5.40 -19.16
C ARG A 250 30.73 3.98 -19.19
N GLU A 251 31.60 3.02 -19.12
CA GLU A 251 31.22 1.63 -18.86
C GLU A 251 31.23 1.34 -17.37
N ILE A 252 30.19 0.69 -16.89
CA ILE A 252 30.11 0.11 -15.57
C ILE A 252 29.82 -1.38 -15.68
N LYS A 253 30.32 -2.19 -14.75
CA LYS A 253 29.99 -3.60 -14.70
C LYS A 253 28.56 -3.80 -14.19
N LEU A 254 27.82 -4.70 -14.81
CA LEU A 254 26.48 -5.08 -14.35
C LEU A 254 26.51 -5.62 -12.91
N ALA A 255 27.57 -6.35 -12.57
CA ALA A 255 27.82 -6.83 -11.20
C ALA A 255 27.93 -5.68 -10.19
N GLU A 256 28.59 -4.56 -10.55
CA GLU A 256 28.71 -3.36 -9.69
C GLU A 256 27.35 -2.68 -9.46
N LEU A 257 26.56 -2.48 -10.53
CA LEU A 257 25.20 -1.97 -10.44
C LEU A 257 24.32 -2.82 -9.53
N ASN A 258 24.30 -4.13 -9.78
CA ASN A 258 23.45 -5.05 -9.03
C ASN A 258 23.94 -5.26 -7.59
N GLY A 259 25.24 -5.09 -7.32
CA GLY A 259 25.78 -5.08 -5.96
C GLY A 259 25.25 -3.91 -5.11
N VAL A 260 25.12 -2.72 -5.71
CA VAL A 260 24.50 -1.56 -5.05
C VAL A 260 23.01 -1.81 -4.79
N ILE A 261 22.30 -2.38 -5.76
CA ILE A 261 20.86 -2.70 -5.65
C ILE A 261 20.64 -3.77 -4.57
N GLU A 262 21.42 -4.86 -4.59
CA GLU A 262 21.36 -5.95 -3.62
C GLU A 262 21.51 -5.42 -2.20
N ALA A 263 22.56 -4.62 -1.94
CA ALA A 263 22.83 -4.08 -0.62
C ALA A 263 21.67 -3.25 -0.06
N ARG A 264 21.04 -2.40 -0.91
CA ARG A 264 19.87 -1.63 -0.48
C ARG A 264 18.62 -2.48 -0.32
N MET A 265 18.42 -3.45 -1.21
CA MET A 265 17.30 -4.37 -1.11
C MET A 265 17.39 -5.22 0.15
N ASP A 266 18.59 -5.67 0.53
CA ASP A 266 18.81 -6.41 1.77
C ASP A 266 18.37 -5.59 2.99
N GLU A 267 18.71 -4.30 3.06
CA GLU A 267 18.27 -3.43 4.15
C GLU A 267 16.73 -3.27 4.17
N ILE A 268 16.11 -3.13 3.01
CA ILE A 268 14.64 -3.07 2.91
C ILE A 268 14.03 -4.38 3.42
N LEU A 269 14.56 -5.52 2.98
CA LEU A 269 14.07 -6.85 3.37
C LEU A 269 14.29 -7.15 4.86
N GLU A 270 15.37 -6.70 5.46
CA GLU A 270 15.57 -6.78 6.91
C GLU A 270 14.48 -6.07 7.69
N ASN A 271 14.14 -4.86 7.26
CA ASN A 271 13.04 -4.10 7.88
C ASN A 271 11.68 -4.75 7.64
N VAL A 272 11.44 -5.32 6.46
CA VAL A 272 10.22 -6.08 6.15
C VAL A 272 10.14 -7.31 7.05
N TYR A 273 11.23 -8.07 7.17
CA TYR A 273 11.32 -9.25 8.03
C TYR A 273 11.02 -8.91 9.49
N ALA A 274 11.68 -7.89 10.04
CA ALA A 274 11.46 -7.46 11.41
C ALA A 274 10.00 -7.06 11.69
N ARG A 275 9.31 -6.45 10.70
CA ARG A 275 7.89 -6.12 10.81
C ARG A 275 7.00 -7.35 10.75
N LEU A 276 7.30 -8.33 9.91
CA LEU A 276 6.56 -9.59 9.85
C LEU A 276 6.75 -10.38 11.15
N GLU A 277 7.98 -10.50 11.64
CA GLU A 277 8.30 -11.20 12.89
C GLU A 277 7.57 -10.58 14.09
N ALA A 278 7.54 -9.24 14.16
CA ALA A 278 6.85 -8.50 15.22
C ALA A 278 5.33 -8.76 15.25
N THR A 279 4.73 -9.30 14.19
CA THR A 279 3.31 -9.70 14.20
C THR A 279 3.06 -10.99 14.99
N GLY A 280 4.08 -11.82 15.18
CA GLY A 280 3.95 -13.18 15.74
C GLY A 280 3.20 -14.15 14.83
N LEU A 281 2.91 -13.77 13.58
CA LEU A 281 2.04 -14.55 12.67
C LEU A 281 2.81 -15.31 11.58
N MET A 282 4.15 -15.23 11.53
CA MET A 282 4.92 -15.86 10.45
C MET A 282 4.64 -17.36 10.30
N SER A 283 4.48 -18.09 11.40
CA SER A 283 4.20 -19.54 11.38
C SER A 283 2.82 -19.92 10.84
N VAL A 284 1.91 -18.94 10.68
CA VAL A 284 0.53 -19.16 10.23
C VAL A 284 0.24 -18.56 8.86
N LEU A 285 1.26 -18.14 8.12
CA LEU A 285 1.15 -17.66 6.74
C LEU A 285 1.13 -18.83 5.76
N GLY A 286 0.06 -19.65 5.81
CA GLY A 286 -0.06 -20.87 5.02
C GLY A 286 -0.08 -20.65 3.49
N ALA A 287 -0.51 -19.47 3.04
CA ALA A 287 -0.48 -19.06 1.63
C ALA A 287 0.77 -18.22 1.26
N GLY A 288 1.75 -18.12 2.19
CA GLY A 288 3.03 -17.44 1.92
C GLY A 288 2.93 -15.94 1.76
N ILE A 289 3.76 -15.41 0.86
CA ILE A 289 3.94 -13.98 0.63
C ILE A 289 3.58 -13.63 -0.81
N VAL A 290 2.78 -12.58 -0.95
CA VAL A 290 2.44 -11.97 -2.24
C VAL A 290 3.13 -10.63 -2.35
N ILE A 291 3.89 -10.42 -3.42
CA ILE A 291 4.58 -9.16 -3.67
C ILE A 291 3.96 -8.39 -4.83
N THR A 292 3.98 -7.07 -4.73
CA THR A 292 3.37 -6.16 -5.71
C THR A 292 4.05 -4.79 -5.68
N GLY A 293 3.67 -3.91 -6.60
CA GLY A 293 4.26 -2.58 -6.74
C GLY A 293 5.45 -2.53 -7.69
N GLY A 294 5.85 -1.31 -8.09
CA GLY A 294 6.93 -1.12 -9.07
C GLY A 294 8.27 -1.72 -8.63
N GLY A 295 8.59 -1.66 -7.33
CA GLY A 295 9.81 -2.26 -6.79
C GLY A 295 9.81 -3.79 -6.80
N ALA A 296 8.63 -4.42 -6.84
CA ALA A 296 8.53 -5.87 -6.97
C ALA A 296 9.00 -6.40 -8.34
N ALA A 297 9.03 -5.54 -9.36
CA ALA A 297 9.51 -5.91 -10.70
C ALA A 297 11.04 -6.13 -10.76
N LEU A 298 11.77 -5.87 -9.68
CA LEU A 298 13.19 -6.12 -9.59
C LEU A 298 13.50 -7.61 -9.81
N LYS A 299 14.43 -7.91 -10.72
CA LYS A 299 14.76 -9.29 -11.06
C LYS A 299 15.22 -10.07 -9.81
N ASN A 300 14.91 -11.34 -9.75
CA ASN A 300 15.28 -12.27 -8.67
C ASN A 300 14.69 -11.95 -7.28
N LEU A 301 13.89 -10.89 -7.11
CA LEU A 301 13.35 -10.52 -5.80
C LEU A 301 12.54 -11.63 -5.13
N PRO A 302 11.60 -12.34 -5.80
CA PRO A 302 10.87 -13.44 -5.16
C PRO A 302 11.81 -14.55 -4.66
N ALA A 303 12.82 -14.91 -5.45
CA ALA A 303 13.77 -15.96 -5.10
C ALA A 303 14.61 -15.56 -3.85
N VAL A 304 15.13 -14.34 -3.81
CA VAL A 304 15.87 -13.78 -2.67
C VAL A 304 15.00 -13.79 -1.41
N MET A 305 13.75 -13.33 -1.53
CA MET A 305 12.82 -13.32 -0.41
C MET A 305 12.48 -14.73 0.06
N SER A 306 12.21 -15.66 -0.86
CA SER A 306 11.87 -17.05 -0.52
C SER A 306 13.04 -17.76 0.18
N GLU A 307 14.26 -17.54 -0.30
CA GLU A 307 15.48 -18.07 0.32
C GLU A 307 15.65 -17.55 1.75
N ARG A 308 15.43 -16.25 1.96
CA ARG A 308 15.63 -15.58 3.25
C ARG A 308 14.53 -15.88 4.26
N LEU A 309 13.27 -15.86 3.83
CA LEU A 309 12.09 -16.00 4.70
C LEU A 309 11.65 -17.47 4.88
N LYS A 310 12.21 -18.39 4.08
CA LYS A 310 11.82 -19.81 4.03
C LYS A 310 10.33 -20.01 3.79
N MET A 311 9.74 -19.14 2.96
CA MET A 311 8.33 -19.12 2.60
C MET A 311 8.18 -19.03 1.09
N GLU A 312 7.04 -19.50 0.59
CA GLU A 312 6.69 -19.28 -0.81
C GLU A 312 6.42 -17.78 -1.07
N VAL A 313 7.03 -17.25 -2.13
CA VAL A 313 6.87 -15.85 -2.55
C VAL A 313 6.43 -15.81 -4.00
N ARG A 314 5.29 -15.17 -4.26
CA ARG A 314 4.75 -15.00 -5.62
C ARG A 314 4.48 -13.55 -5.96
N TYR A 315 4.47 -13.25 -7.23
CA TYR A 315 3.95 -11.97 -7.72
C TYR A 315 2.43 -11.90 -7.58
N SER A 316 1.91 -10.69 -7.37
CA SER A 316 0.48 -10.43 -7.45
C SER A 316 -0.04 -10.72 -8.86
N ALA A 317 -1.23 -11.32 -8.94
CA ALA A 317 -1.99 -11.45 -10.17
C ALA A 317 -3.32 -10.70 -10.02
N VAL A 318 -3.73 -9.98 -11.07
CA VAL A 318 -5.05 -9.32 -11.06
C VAL A 318 -6.12 -10.37 -11.18
N ARG A 319 -7.12 -10.31 -10.30
CA ARG A 319 -8.27 -11.23 -10.34
C ARG A 319 -9.06 -11.10 -11.65
N LYS A 320 -9.67 -12.21 -12.10
CA LYS A 320 -10.61 -12.22 -13.22
C LYS A 320 -11.75 -11.22 -12.96
N GLY A 321 -11.98 -10.30 -13.90
CA GLY A 321 -13.03 -9.27 -13.81
C GLY A 321 -12.51 -7.84 -13.69
N VAL A 322 -11.24 -7.66 -13.33
CA VAL A 322 -10.59 -6.35 -13.42
C VAL A 322 -9.87 -6.26 -14.76
N VAL A 323 -10.38 -5.44 -15.68
CA VAL A 323 -9.72 -5.16 -16.95
C VAL A 323 -8.62 -4.13 -16.68
N ALA A 324 -7.40 -4.61 -16.48
CA ALA A 324 -6.23 -3.75 -16.36
C ALA A 324 -5.10 -4.28 -17.22
N SER A 325 -4.44 -3.40 -17.98
CA SER A 325 -3.10 -3.69 -18.50
C SER A 325 -2.13 -3.79 -17.30
N GLY A 326 -0.99 -4.50 -17.46
CA GLY A 326 0.01 -4.64 -16.39
C GLY A 326 0.43 -3.30 -15.76
N ASP A 327 0.43 -2.21 -16.53
CA ASP A 327 0.70 -0.86 -16.09
C ASP A 327 -0.37 -0.30 -15.12
N LEU A 328 -1.64 -0.71 -15.24
CA LEU A 328 -2.72 -0.29 -14.36
C LEU A 328 -2.63 -0.90 -12.96
N VAL A 329 -2.05 -2.09 -12.82
CA VAL A 329 -1.80 -2.70 -11.50
C VAL A 329 -0.76 -1.91 -10.73
N VAL A 330 0.27 -1.43 -11.42
CA VAL A 330 1.30 -0.54 -10.82
C VAL A 330 0.72 0.85 -10.54
N ALA A 331 -0.14 1.35 -11.42
CA ALA A 331 -0.78 2.67 -11.28
C ALA A 331 -1.90 2.70 -10.26
N SER A 332 -2.59 1.58 -10.01
CA SER A 332 -3.60 1.50 -8.96
C SER A 332 -3.01 1.72 -7.57
N LEU A 333 -1.69 1.67 -7.43
CA LEU A 333 -0.94 2.01 -6.23
C LEU A 333 -0.60 3.50 -6.13
N SER A 334 -0.79 4.29 -7.19
CA SER A 334 -0.58 5.73 -7.12
C SER A 334 -1.82 6.44 -6.57
N LEU A 335 -1.60 7.56 -5.89
CA LEU A 335 -2.51 8.29 -4.99
C LEU A 335 -3.89 8.67 -5.56
N ILE A 336 -4.20 8.45 -6.84
CA ILE A 336 -5.45 8.94 -7.44
C ILE A 336 -5.98 7.90 -8.44
N HIS A 337 -7.15 7.32 -8.13
CA HIS A 337 -7.98 6.61 -9.07
C HIS A 337 -9.11 7.52 -9.56
N ILE A 338 -9.25 7.61 -10.88
CA ILE A 338 -10.38 8.29 -11.51
C ILE A 338 -11.29 7.19 -12.06
N SER A 339 -12.49 7.05 -11.49
CA SER A 339 -13.54 6.21 -12.05
C SER A 339 -14.53 7.07 -12.83
N GLU A 340 -14.96 6.57 -14.00
CA GLU A 340 -16.14 7.13 -14.67
C GLU A 340 -17.38 7.01 -13.78
N PRO A 341 -18.34 7.95 -13.88
CA PRO A 341 -19.57 7.91 -13.10
C PRO A 341 -20.53 6.87 -13.69
N THR A 342 -20.25 5.60 -13.49
CA THR A 342 -21.17 4.54 -13.88
C THR A 342 -21.32 3.51 -12.77
N ARG A 343 -22.42 3.70 -12.00
CA ARG A 343 -23.06 2.84 -11.00
C ARG A 343 -22.29 2.64 -9.70
N PRO A 344 -22.96 2.82 -8.55
CA PRO A 344 -22.42 2.44 -7.26
C PRO A 344 -22.21 0.92 -7.26
N ILE A 345 -20.98 0.49 -6.99
CA ILE A 345 -20.72 -0.90 -6.64
C ILE A 345 -21.30 -1.07 -5.24
N SER A 346 -22.44 -1.74 -5.16
CA SER A 346 -22.96 -2.24 -3.90
C SER A 346 -21.97 -3.31 -3.41
N ILE A 347 -21.22 -3.00 -2.40
CA ILE A 347 -20.47 -3.97 -1.63
C ILE A 347 -21.49 -4.61 -0.70
N SER A 348 -22.00 -5.78 -1.07
CA SER A 348 -22.73 -6.68 -0.19
C SER A 348 -21.73 -7.52 0.60
#